data_a18b15e777d731543baec8c225505363
#
_entry.id   a18b15e777d731543baec8c225505363
#
_cell.length_a   1.000
_cell.length_b   1.000
_cell.length_c   1.000
_cell.angle_alpha   90.00
_cell.angle_beta   90.00
_cell.angle_gamma   90.00
#
_symmetry.space_group_name_H-M   'P 1'
#
loop_
_entity.id
_entity.type
_entity.pdbx_description
1 polymer ?
#
loop_
_entity_poly.entity_id
_entity_poly.type
_entity_poly.pdbx_seq_one_letter_code
_entity_poly.pdbx_strand_id
1 'polypeptide(L)'
;GTYREQVLINTPYLTFTNSNPAGGEVLITWYYGIGYKYYSADDNGYYSAQKASAKNGKHIASRWGTSVRLQSGAKNFRAENITFENSFNRYMTNEEIADGVECTNETIKVQRQNGLDVKAKSSTERAAAMCVEADNCEFYKCQFVSSQDTLYTQAKAYFKECMIQGNTDYIFGSGDVVFDNCELRWKGYSSGSVGGYITAAREQGSPYTGYLFKDCKVTANPDLTVVAGYLGRPWAQSAKVLFVNTTLQNGNMITPAGWYS
;
A
#
# COMPACT_ATOMS: atom_id res chain seq x y z
N GLY A 1 16.92 1.81 -10.57
CA GLY A 1 16.26 2.87 -11.33
C GLY A 1 14.86 3.17 -10.81
N THR A 2 14.37 4.40 -11.03
CA THR A 2 13.03 4.82 -10.62
C THR A 2 12.12 4.93 -11.83
N TYR A 3 10.98 4.26 -11.78
CA TYR A 3 9.92 4.26 -12.78
C TYR A 3 8.71 4.98 -12.19
N ARG A 4 8.44 6.20 -12.67
CA ARG A 4 7.30 7.04 -12.21
C ARG A 4 6.13 6.83 -13.16
N GLU A 5 5.38 5.79 -12.90
CA GLU A 5 4.24 5.40 -13.74
C GLU A 5 3.22 4.57 -12.97
N GLN A 6 1.96 4.70 -13.35
CA GLN A 6 0.91 3.80 -12.89
C GLN A 6 0.88 2.56 -13.77
N VAL A 7 0.99 1.38 -13.16
CA VAL A 7 1.12 0.11 -13.87
C VAL A 7 -0.12 -0.75 -13.68
N LEU A 8 -0.82 -1.05 -14.77
CA LEU A 8 -1.99 -1.94 -14.79
C LEU A 8 -1.63 -3.22 -15.53
N ILE A 9 -1.72 -4.37 -14.87
CA ILE A 9 -1.36 -5.67 -15.43
C ILE A 9 -2.60 -6.56 -15.48
N ASN A 10 -2.89 -7.11 -16.64
CA ASN A 10 -3.95 -8.10 -16.86
C ASN A 10 -3.46 -9.35 -17.62
N THR A 11 -2.15 -9.47 -17.85
CA THR A 11 -1.51 -10.57 -18.54
C THR A 11 -0.95 -11.57 -17.54
N PRO A 12 -1.25 -12.88 -17.66
CA PRO A 12 -0.74 -13.89 -16.76
C PRO A 12 0.74 -14.23 -17.02
N TYR A 13 1.37 -14.89 -16.03
CA TYR A 13 2.74 -15.43 -16.10
C TYR A 13 3.83 -14.38 -16.35
N LEU A 14 3.61 -13.13 -15.96
CA LEU A 14 4.65 -12.10 -15.99
C LEU A 14 5.55 -12.20 -14.77
N THR A 15 6.84 -11.98 -14.98
CA THR A 15 7.82 -11.86 -13.89
C THR A 15 8.53 -10.51 -13.97
N PHE A 16 8.49 -9.75 -12.88
CA PHE A 16 9.28 -8.54 -12.70
C PHE A 16 10.43 -8.83 -11.74
N THR A 17 11.66 -8.56 -12.13
CA THR A 17 12.81 -8.80 -11.27
C THR A 17 13.86 -7.70 -11.38
N ASN A 18 14.45 -7.36 -10.24
CA ASN A 18 15.73 -6.68 -10.20
C ASN A 18 16.83 -7.74 -10.13
N SER A 19 17.45 -8.04 -11.25
CA SER A 19 18.50 -9.06 -11.38
C SER A 19 19.83 -8.70 -10.72
N ASN A 20 20.01 -7.40 -10.35
CA ASN A 20 21.20 -6.91 -9.69
C ASN A 20 20.84 -5.98 -8.50
N PRO A 21 20.27 -6.50 -7.41
CA PRO A 21 19.85 -5.68 -6.28
C PRO A 21 21.03 -5.00 -5.57
N ALA A 22 22.24 -5.54 -5.65
CA ALA A 22 23.44 -4.89 -5.12
C ALA A 22 23.88 -3.66 -5.95
N GLY A 23 23.48 -3.60 -7.21
CA GLY A 23 23.76 -2.48 -8.11
C GLY A 23 22.78 -1.32 -7.98
N GLY A 24 21.74 -1.47 -7.18
CA GLY A 24 20.77 -0.44 -6.88
C GLY A 24 19.32 -0.89 -6.87
N GLU A 25 18.47 -0.05 -6.34
CA GLU A 25 17.03 -0.28 -6.22
C GLU A 25 16.31 -0.17 -7.57
N VAL A 26 15.30 -0.99 -7.76
CA VAL A 26 14.23 -0.79 -8.75
C VAL A 26 12.99 -0.32 -8.01
N LEU A 27 12.61 0.93 -8.23
CA LEU A 27 11.46 1.58 -7.62
C LEU A 27 10.40 1.87 -8.67
N ILE A 28 9.17 1.33 -8.47
CA ILE A 28 7.98 1.69 -9.23
C ILE A 28 7.11 2.54 -8.32
N THR A 29 6.83 3.78 -8.72
CA THR A 29 6.13 4.76 -7.86
C THR A 29 5.10 5.56 -8.63
N TRP A 30 3.98 5.89 -7.96
CA TRP A 30 2.94 6.78 -8.45
C TRP A 30 2.38 7.62 -7.29
N TYR A 31 1.59 8.65 -7.62
CA TYR A 31 1.14 9.66 -6.64
C TYR A 31 -0.38 9.76 -6.49
N TYR A 32 -1.17 8.87 -7.07
CA TYR A 32 -2.62 8.96 -6.91
C TYR A 32 -3.06 8.57 -5.49
N GLY A 33 -3.77 9.50 -4.84
CA GLY A 33 -4.52 9.25 -3.61
C GLY A 33 -6.02 9.11 -3.91
N ILE A 34 -6.73 8.24 -3.19
CA ILE A 34 -8.17 8.09 -3.35
C ILE A 34 -8.91 9.34 -2.83
N GLY A 35 -9.93 9.77 -3.54
CA GLY A 35 -10.68 10.99 -3.24
C GLY A 35 -10.07 12.26 -3.82
N TYR A 36 -8.99 12.12 -4.59
CA TYR A 36 -8.37 13.23 -5.31
C TYR A 36 -8.66 13.15 -6.80
N LYS A 37 -8.77 14.32 -7.42
CA LYS A 37 -8.94 14.46 -8.85
C LYS A 37 -7.65 14.89 -9.52
N TYR A 38 -7.37 14.29 -10.66
CA TYR A 38 -6.19 14.56 -11.46
C TYR A 38 -6.57 14.86 -12.90
N TYR A 39 -5.85 15.80 -13.55
CA TYR A 39 -6.01 16.05 -14.98
C TYR A 39 -5.61 14.83 -15.81
N SER A 40 -4.61 14.09 -15.35
CA SER A 40 -4.10 12.90 -16.04
C SER A 40 -5.00 11.66 -15.89
N ALA A 41 -5.97 11.67 -14.98
CA ALA A 41 -6.89 10.56 -14.82
C ALA A 41 -7.93 10.51 -15.95
N ASP A 42 -8.15 9.32 -16.52
CA ASP A 42 -9.23 9.07 -17.46
C ASP A 42 -10.60 8.91 -16.75
N ASP A 43 -11.63 8.64 -17.52
CA ASP A 43 -12.99 8.46 -17.01
C ASP A 43 -13.14 7.25 -16.06
N ASN A 44 -12.19 6.33 -16.08
CA ASN A 44 -12.09 5.20 -15.16
C ASN A 44 -11.18 5.48 -13.94
N GLY A 45 -10.55 6.66 -13.90
CA GLY A 45 -9.67 7.09 -12.83
C GLY A 45 -8.24 6.54 -12.92
N TYR A 46 -7.80 6.13 -14.09
CA TYR A 46 -6.43 5.67 -14.36
C TYR A 46 -5.66 6.69 -15.17
N TYR A 47 -4.33 6.65 -15.05
CA TYR A 47 -3.46 7.53 -15.80
C TYR A 47 -3.64 7.38 -17.32
N SER A 48 -3.75 8.51 -17.99
CA SER A 48 -3.78 8.65 -19.43
C SER A 48 -2.90 9.81 -19.88
N ALA A 49 -1.89 9.53 -20.66
CA ALA A 49 -1.00 10.56 -21.21
C ALA A 49 -1.77 11.59 -22.07
N GLN A 50 -2.83 11.15 -22.76
CA GLN A 50 -3.70 12.02 -23.56
C GLN A 50 -4.45 13.02 -22.67
N LYS A 51 -5.03 12.56 -21.55
CA LYS A 51 -5.72 13.42 -20.58
C LYS A 51 -4.74 14.38 -19.92
N ALA A 52 -3.55 13.89 -19.52
CA ALA A 52 -2.49 14.72 -18.95
C ALA A 52 -2.10 15.89 -19.86
N SER A 53 -1.97 15.64 -21.16
CA SER A 53 -1.63 16.66 -22.15
C SER A 53 -2.76 17.65 -22.39
N ALA A 54 -4.00 17.18 -22.42
CA ALA A 54 -5.17 18.00 -22.73
C ALA A 54 -5.56 18.94 -21.60
N LYS A 55 -5.40 18.51 -20.35
CA LYS A 55 -5.77 19.26 -19.11
C LYS A 55 -7.19 19.87 -19.15
N ASN A 56 -8.13 19.22 -19.81
CA ASN A 56 -9.47 19.74 -20.05
C ASN A 56 -10.54 19.21 -19.07
N GLY A 57 -10.16 18.45 -18.08
CA GLY A 57 -11.04 17.92 -17.04
C GLY A 57 -10.26 17.22 -15.97
N LYS A 58 -10.82 17.11 -14.77
CA LYS A 58 -10.23 16.40 -13.64
C LYS A 58 -11.13 15.22 -13.27
N HIS A 59 -10.56 14.03 -13.21
CA HIS A 59 -11.26 12.81 -12.82
C HIS A 59 -10.74 12.25 -11.50
N ILE A 60 -11.61 11.60 -10.75
CA ILE A 60 -11.25 10.97 -9.46
C ILE A 60 -10.40 9.73 -9.73
N ALA A 61 -9.27 9.62 -9.01
CA ALA A 61 -8.43 8.43 -9.05
C ALA A 61 -9.21 7.17 -8.63
N SER A 62 -9.03 6.10 -9.39
CA SER A 62 -9.69 4.80 -9.16
C SER A 62 -8.93 3.95 -8.16
N ARG A 63 -9.65 3.03 -7.52
CA ARG A 63 -9.10 1.91 -6.75
C ARG A 63 -7.97 2.29 -5.79
N TRP A 64 -8.31 2.96 -4.71
CA TRP A 64 -7.37 3.25 -3.63
C TRP A 64 -6.18 4.16 -4.04
N GLY A 65 -6.24 4.74 -5.24
CA GLY A 65 -5.12 5.51 -5.78
C GLY A 65 -3.86 4.66 -5.96
N THR A 66 -4.00 3.47 -6.54
CA THR A 66 -2.90 2.49 -6.62
C THR A 66 -1.79 2.88 -7.59
N SER A 67 -0.55 2.55 -7.23
CA SER A 67 0.59 2.64 -8.16
C SER A 67 0.64 1.44 -9.10
N VAL A 68 0.51 0.22 -8.56
CA VAL A 68 0.49 -1.00 -9.37
C VAL A 68 -0.78 -1.80 -9.07
N ARG A 69 -1.47 -2.25 -10.11
CA ARG A 69 -2.66 -3.09 -9.99
C ARG A 69 -2.53 -4.34 -10.83
N LEU A 70 -2.59 -5.49 -10.17
CA LEU A 70 -2.72 -6.80 -10.81
C LEU A 70 -4.21 -7.13 -10.91
N GLN A 71 -4.78 -6.91 -12.09
CA GLN A 71 -6.17 -7.22 -12.39
C GLN A 71 -6.38 -8.75 -12.45
N SER A 72 -7.60 -9.21 -12.40
CA SER A 72 -7.95 -10.64 -12.29
C SER A 72 -7.32 -11.57 -13.36
N GLY A 73 -6.93 -11.03 -14.50
CA GLY A 73 -6.21 -11.76 -15.56
C GLY A 73 -4.70 -11.93 -15.32
N ALA A 74 -4.10 -11.19 -14.39
CA ALA A 74 -2.66 -11.25 -14.09
C ALA A 74 -2.26 -12.46 -13.23
N LYS A 75 -2.89 -13.60 -13.42
CA LYS A 75 -2.64 -14.84 -12.67
C LYS A 75 -1.20 -15.31 -12.81
N ASN A 76 -0.67 -15.88 -11.74
CA ASN A 76 0.70 -16.38 -11.69
C ASN A 76 1.76 -15.28 -11.95
N PHE A 77 1.45 -14.05 -11.53
CA PHE A 77 2.42 -12.96 -11.54
C PHE A 77 3.48 -13.20 -10.47
N ARG A 78 4.72 -12.85 -10.77
CA ARG A 78 5.82 -12.91 -9.82
C ARG A 78 6.61 -11.60 -9.82
N ALA A 79 7.02 -11.14 -8.63
CA ALA A 79 7.98 -10.05 -8.50
C ALA A 79 9.11 -10.41 -7.52
N GLU A 80 10.32 -9.91 -7.80
CA GLU A 80 11.50 -10.17 -6.98
C GLU A 80 12.42 -8.95 -6.89
N ASN A 81 12.80 -8.57 -5.66
CA ASN A 81 13.71 -7.46 -5.36
C ASN A 81 13.26 -6.11 -5.94
N ILE A 82 11.97 -5.79 -5.85
CA ILE A 82 11.39 -4.55 -6.36
C ILE A 82 10.72 -3.78 -5.22
N THR A 83 10.86 -2.47 -5.22
CA THR A 83 10.11 -1.56 -4.37
C THR A 83 8.91 -1.01 -5.12
N PHE A 84 7.72 -1.23 -4.57
CA PHE A 84 6.45 -0.66 -4.99
C PHE A 84 6.05 0.43 -4.01
N GLU A 85 5.91 1.65 -4.49
CA GLU A 85 5.60 2.80 -3.66
C GLU A 85 4.38 3.55 -4.15
N ASN A 86 3.57 4.06 -3.21
CA ASN A 86 2.72 5.20 -3.51
C ASN A 86 3.27 6.43 -2.77
N SER A 87 3.68 7.44 -3.53
CA SER A 87 4.32 8.63 -2.99
C SER A 87 3.35 9.64 -2.37
N PHE A 88 2.04 9.48 -2.58
CA PHE A 88 1.00 10.42 -2.13
C PHE A 88 1.13 10.83 -0.65
N ASN A 89 1.41 9.87 0.23
CA ASN A 89 1.58 10.08 1.67
C ASN A 89 3.04 10.21 2.11
N ARG A 90 3.95 10.47 1.19
CA ARG A 90 5.38 10.52 1.47
C ARG A 90 6.01 11.86 1.10
N TYR A 91 5.78 12.32 -0.12
CA TYR A 91 6.31 13.58 -0.62
C TYR A 91 5.49 14.08 -1.81
N MET A 92 5.61 15.38 -2.07
CA MET A 92 5.00 16.03 -3.23
C MET A 92 6.03 16.24 -4.32
N THR A 93 5.65 16.04 -5.57
CA THR A 93 6.46 16.34 -6.75
C THR A 93 5.86 17.48 -7.56
N ASN A 94 6.68 18.14 -8.37
CA ASN A 94 6.20 19.14 -9.32
C ASN A 94 5.20 18.55 -10.32
N GLU A 95 5.39 17.31 -10.71
CA GLU A 95 4.50 16.56 -11.58
C GLU A 95 3.10 16.41 -10.96
N GLU A 96 3.02 15.99 -9.69
CA GLU A 96 1.74 15.87 -8.98
C GLU A 96 1.03 17.23 -8.88
N ILE A 97 1.76 18.28 -8.53
CA ILE A 97 1.21 19.65 -8.47
C ILE A 97 0.68 20.10 -9.84
N ALA A 98 1.47 19.87 -10.90
CA ALA A 98 1.10 20.24 -12.27
C ALA A 98 -0.08 19.44 -12.79
N ASP A 99 -0.32 18.25 -12.27
CA ASP A 99 -1.50 17.42 -12.59
C ASP A 99 -2.80 17.93 -11.94
N GLY A 100 -2.72 18.99 -11.15
CA GLY A 100 -3.89 19.67 -10.65
C GLY A 100 -4.65 18.90 -9.58
N VAL A 101 -3.96 18.50 -8.57
CA VAL A 101 -4.51 17.78 -7.41
C VAL A 101 -5.64 18.59 -6.76
N GLU A 102 -6.82 17.97 -6.66
CA GLU A 102 -7.98 18.53 -5.99
C GLU A 102 -8.63 17.49 -5.10
N CYS A 103 -8.80 17.82 -3.83
CA CYS A 103 -9.50 16.96 -2.88
C CYS A 103 -11.00 16.95 -3.16
N THR A 104 -11.59 15.74 -3.19
CA THR A 104 -13.05 15.56 -3.35
C THR A 104 -13.73 15.16 -2.04
N ASN A 105 -12.94 14.90 -0.99
CA ASN A 105 -13.44 14.47 0.29
C ASN A 105 -13.08 15.51 1.36
N GLU A 106 -14.08 16.11 1.98
CA GLU A 106 -13.91 17.12 3.01
C GLU A 106 -13.14 16.67 4.25
N THR A 107 -13.01 15.36 4.46
CA THR A 107 -12.22 14.82 5.57
C THR A 107 -10.70 14.92 5.34
N ILE A 108 -10.27 15.09 4.10
CA ILE A 108 -8.85 15.22 3.75
C ILE A 108 -8.42 16.67 3.90
N LYS A 109 -7.52 16.92 4.83
CA LYS A 109 -7.14 18.28 5.27
C LYS A 109 -5.70 18.66 4.95
N VAL A 110 -4.96 17.81 4.26
CA VAL A 110 -3.57 18.11 3.91
C VAL A 110 -3.53 19.02 2.71
N GLN A 111 -2.92 20.18 2.87
CA GLN A 111 -2.66 21.06 1.74
C GLN A 111 -1.52 20.46 0.90
N ARG A 112 -1.81 20.20 -0.36
CA ARG A 112 -0.84 19.66 -1.32
C ARG A 112 -0.05 20.79 -1.97
N GLN A 113 1.22 20.88 -1.67
CA GLN A 113 2.15 21.85 -2.28
C GLN A 113 3.55 21.24 -2.45
N ASN A 114 4.29 21.73 -3.43
CA ASN A 114 5.63 21.22 -3.72
C ASN A 114 6.54 21.30 -2.49
N GLY A 115 7.34 20.27 -2.31
CA GLY A 115 8.28 20.16 -1.20
C GLY A 115 7.65 19.88 0.16
N LEU A 116 6.31 19.75 0.24
CA LEU A 116 5.64 19.40 1.48
C LEU A 116 5.95 17.95 1.89
N ASP A 117 6.45 17.78 3.11
CA ASP A 117 6.49 16.48 3.75
C ASP A 117 5.09 16.17 4.31
N VAL A 118 4.41 15.21 3.71
CA VAL A 118 3.05 14.81 4.10
C VAL A 118 3.00 13.71 5.16
N LYS A 119 4.14 13.19 5.60
CA LYS A 119 4.22 12.06 6.56
C LYS A 119 3.46 12.31 7.85
N ALA A 120 3.46 13.55 8.32
CA ALA A 120 2.83 13.91 9.59
C ALA A 120 1.30 13.88 9.58
N LYS A 121 0.68 13.95 8.41
CA LYS A 121 -0.75 14.24 8.27
C LYS A 121 -1.50 13.15 7.52
N SER A 122 -0.91 11.99 7.32
CA SER A 122 -1.38 10.97 6.39
C SER A 122 -2.31 9.91 7.01
N SER A 123 -2.87 10.14 8.18
CA SER A 123 -3.69 9.13 8.87
C SER A 123 -5.01 8.80 8.19
N THR A 124 -5.51 9.66 7.30
CA THR A 124 -6.81 9.50 6.65
C THR A 124 -6.71 9.49 5.13
N GLU A 125 -5.52 9.49 4.57
CA GLU A 125 -5.30 9.59 3.13
C GLU A 125 -4.91 8.24 2.55
N ARG A 126 -5.86 7.58 1.93
CA ARG A 126 -5.69 6.25 1.33
C ARG A 126 -4.94 6.32 0.02
N ALA A 127 -3.89 5.51 -0.12
CA ALA A 127 -3.07 5.47 -1.33
C ALA A 127 -2.31 4.14 -1.40
N ALA A 128 -2.76 3.20 -2.21
CA ALA A 128 -2.17 1.88 -2.29
C ALA A 128 -0.90 1.86 -3.15
N ALA A 129 0.13 1.20 -2.66
CA ALA A 129 1.29 0.87 -3.48
C ALA A 129 0.95 -0.28 -4.46
N MET A 130 0.17 -1.26 -3.99
CA MET A 130 -0.17 -2.46 -4.77
C MET A 130 -1.61 -2.89 -4.52
N CYS A 131 -2.31 -3.26 -5.61
CA CYS A 131 -3.56 -4.01 -5.57
C CYS A 131 -3.39 -5.37 -6.23
N VAL A 132 -3.71 -6.47 -5.53
CA VAL A 132 -3.62 -7.85 -6.00
C VAL A 132 -5.02 -8.43 -6.12
N GLU A 133 -5.55 -8.51 -7.34
CA GLU A 133 -6.87 -9.06 -7.64
C GLU A 133 -6.78 -10.36 -8.47
N ALA A 134 -5.57 -10.85 -8.73
CA ALA A 134 -5.30 -12.08 -9.47
C ALA A 134 -4.77 -13.18 -8.55
N ASP A 135 -5.19 -14.42 -8.83
CA ASP A 135 -4.74 -15.58 -8.07
C ASP A 135 -3.30 -16.00 -8.37
N ASN A 136 -2.69 -16.62 -7.37
CA ASN A 136 -1.35 -17.23 -7.41
C ASN A 136 -0.25 -16.20 -7.70
N CYS A 137 -0.37 -15.00 -7.15
CA CYS A 137 0.68 -14.00 -7.24
C CYS A 137 1.74 -14.23 -6.16
N GLU A 138 3.01 -14.08 -6.52
CA GLU A 138 4.14 -14.33 -5.64
C GLU A 138 5.09 -13.14 -5.59
N PHE A 139 5.53 -12.79 -4.38
CA PHE A 139 6.44 -11.68 -4.15
C PHE A 139 7.60 -12.12 -3.25
N TYR A 140 8.83 -11.89 -3.70
CA TYR A 140 10.04 -12.29 -3.00
C TYR A 140 10.93 -11.07 -2.79
N LYS A 141 11.28 -10.79 -1.53
CA LYS A 141 12.19 -9.68 -1.17
C LYS A 141 11.75 -8.33 -1.75
N CYS A 142 10.45 -8.15 -1.93
CA CYS A 142 9.87 -6.89 -2.39
C CYS A 142 9.56 -5.96 -1.23
N GLN A 143 9.45 -4.67 -1.52
CA GLN A 143 9.02 -3.66 -0.56
C GLN A 143 7.71 -3.02 -1.04
N PHE A 144 6.76 -2.82 -0.12
CA PHE A 144 5.50 -2.14 -0.37
C PHE A 144 5.39 -0.96 0.56
N VAL A 145 5.37 0.25 0.02
CA VAL A 145 5.61 1.46 0.79
C VAL A 145 4.53 2.50 0.53
N SER A 146 3.77 2.82 1.56
CA SER A 146 2.82 3.94 1.60
C SER A 146 2.52 4.31 3.06
N SER A 147 1.30 4.74 3.38
CA SER A 147 0.87 5.04 4.75
C SER A 147 -0.46 4.35 5.08
N GLN A 148 -1.59 4.85 4.61
CA GLN A 148 -2.87 4.18 4.76
C GLN A 148 -3.17 3.36 3.52
N ASP A 149 -3.69 2.14 3.71
CA ASP A 149 -4.13 1.25 2.62
C ASP A 149 -3.00 0.86 1.65
N THR A 150 -1.81 0.51 2.17
CA THR A 150 -0.62 0.27 1.35
C THR A 150 -0.75 -0.91 0.40
N LEU A 151 -1.25 -2.06 0.90
CA LEU A 151 -1.35 -3.31 0.16
C LEU A 151 -2.79 -3.83 0.22
N TYR A 152 -3.48 -3.76 -0.91
CA TYR A 152 -4.80 -4.38 -1.10
C TYR A 152 -4.67 -5.77 -1.69
N THR A 153 -5.36 -6.75 -1.09
CA THR A 153 -5.43 -8.11 -1.61
C THR A 153 -6.89 -8.54 -1.76
N GLN A 154 -7.20 -9.30 -2.81
CA GLN A 154 -8.53 -9.84 -3.05
C GLN A 154 -8.48 -11.28 -3.61
N ALA A 155 -7.33 -11.90 -3.61
CA ALA A 155 -7.07 -13.18 -4.27
C ALA A 155 -5.99 -13.97 -3.51
N LYS A 156 -5.54 -15.09 -4.08
CA LYS A 156 -4.46 -15.91 -3.49
C LYS A 156 -3.11 -15.30 -3.77
N ALA A 157 -2.35 -15.01 -2.71
CA ALA A 157 -1.02 -14.44 -2.86
C ALA A 157 -0.04 -14.94 -1.79
N TYR A 158 1.24 -14.94 -2.15
CA TYR A 158 2.34 -15.33 -1.28
C TYR A 158 3.42 -14.26 -1.26
N PHE A 159 3.78 -13.82 -0.06
CA PHE A 159 4.82 -12.83 0.18
C PHE A 159 5.91 -13.45 1.04
N LYS A 160 7.15 -13.49 0.54
CA LYS A 160 8.28 -14.04 1.28
C LYS A 160 9.41 -13.03 1.41
N GLU A 161 9.89 -12.87 2.65
CA GLU A 161 10.98 -11.93 2.95
C GLU A 161 10.70 -10.50 2.44
N CYS A 162 9.43 -10.13 2.36
CA CYS A 162 9.00 -8.81 1.93
C CYS A 162 8.93 -7.82 3.10
N MET A 163 9.04 -6.54 2.81
CA MET A 163 8.75 -5.47 3.77
C MET A 163 7.47 -4.76 3.35
N ILE A 164 6.51 -4.66 4.26
CA ILE A 164 5.27 -3.90 4.07
C ILE A 164 5.24 -2.77 5.09
N GLN A 165 5.18 -1.53 4.61
CA GLN A 165 5.23 -0.33 5.44
C GLN A 165 3.94 0.46 5.36
N GLY A 166 3.44 0.89 6.51
CA GLY A 166 2.30 1.78 6.62
C GLY A 166 1.96 2.15 8.05
N ASN A 167 0.81 2.77 8.24
CA ASN A 167 0.28 3.15 9.55
C ASN A 167 -1.13 2.60 9.77
N THR A 168 -2.07 2.88 8.87
CA THR A 168 -3.48 2.53 9.05
C THR A 168 -3.90 1.54 7.96
N ASP A 169 -4.43 0.38 8.38
CA ASP A 169 -4.99 -0.63 7.48
C ASP A 169 -4.04 -0.97 6.33
N TYR A 170 -2.73 -1.01 6.63
CA TYR A 170 -1.75 -1.05 5.53
C TYR A 170 -1.65 -2.40 4.83
N ILE A 171 -2.31 -3.45 5.37
CA ILE A 171 -2.59 -4.71 4.68
C ILE A 171 -4.10 -4.95 4.80
N PHE A 172 -4.83 -4.87 3.69
CA PHE A 172 -6.29 -4.89 3.75
C PHE A 172 -6.91 -5.65 2.56
N GLY A 173 -8.20 -5.98 2.68
CA GLY A 173 -8.95 -6.71 1.69
C GLY A 173 -9.28 -8.14 2.13
N SER A 174 -9.29 -9.07 1.19
CA SER A 174 -9.60 -10.48 1.40
C SER A 174 -8.63 -11.38 0.62
N GLY A 175 -8.77 -12.68 0.76
CA GLY A 175 -7.98 -13.65 0.00
C GLY A 175 -7.39 -14.73 0.90
N ASP A 176 -6.74 -15.72 0.29
CA ASP A 176 -5.86 -16.66 0.97
C ASP A 176 -4.44 -16.13 0.82
N VAL A 177 -3.97 -15.38 1.81
CA VAL A 177 -2.69 -14.69 1.72
C VAL A 177 -1.74 -15.14 2.80
N VAL A 178 -0.53 -15.50 2.40
CA VAL A 178 0.54 -15.89 3.32
C VAL A 178 1.66 -14.87 3.25
N PHE A 179 2.04 -14.37 4.42
CA PHE A 179 3.23 -13.56 4.65
C PHE A 179 4.24 -14.40 5.42
N ASP A 180 5.32 -14.83 4.77
CA ASP A 180 6.34 -15.73 5.31
C ASP A 180 7.65 -14.96 5.52
N ASN A 181 8.11 -14.89 6.76
CA ASN A 181 9.32 -14.16 7.15
C ASN A 181 9.35 -12.71 6.66
N CYS A 182 8.21 -12.03 6.75
CA CYS A 182 8.06 -10.65 6.30
C CYS A 182 8.28 -9.65 7.44
N GLU A 183 8.72 -8.45 7.07
CA GLU A 183 8.80 -7.29 7.94
C GLU A 183 7.52 -6.44 7.81
N LEU A 184 6.83 -6.24 8.92
CA LEU A 184 5.64 -5.40 9.05
C LEU A 184 6.08 -4.10 9.73
N ARG A 185 6.31 -3.05 8.93
CA ARG A 185 6.98 -1.84 9.40
C ARG A 185 6.01 -0.69 9.63
N TRP A 186 5.97 -0.20 10.86
CA TRP A 186 5.34 1.07 11.14
C TRP A 186 6.09 2.22 10.46
N LYS A 187 5.39 2.98 9.63
CA LYS A 187 5.95 4.18 9.01
C LYS A 187 6.20 5.28 10.05
N GLY A 188 5.29 5.39 11.01
CA GLY A 188 5.27 6.44 12.01
C GLY A 188 4.71 7.77 11.49
N TYR A 189 4.38 8.65 12.43
CA TYR A 189 3.94 10.02 12.17
C TYR A 189 4.92 10.99 12.84
N SER A 190 5.24 12.08 12.19
CA SER A 190 6.14 13.11 12.74
C SER A 190 5.57 13.83 13.98
N SER A 191 4.27 13.74 14.19
CA SER A 191 3.59 14.36 15.36
C SER A 191 3.49 13.48 16.59
N GLY A 192 4.12 12.30 16.62
CA GLY A 192 4.05 11.38 17.76
C GLY A 192 2.67 10.77 18.01
N SER A 193 1.85 10.70 16.98
CA SER A 193 0.50 10.15 17.11
C SER A 193 0.50 8.61 17.14
N VAL A 194 -0.61 8.07 17.59
CA VAL A 194 -0.88 6.65 17.81
C VAL A 194 -0.57 5.81 16.59
N GLY A 195 0.06 4.66 16.79
CA GLY A 195 0.17 3.62 15.78
C GLY A 195 -1.23 3.20 15.30
N GLY A 196 -1.34 2.88 14.01
CA GLY A 196 -2.62 2.51 13.40
C GLY A 196 -2.92 1.02 13.50
N TYR A 197 -3.22 0.41 12.36
CA TYR A 197 -3.63 -0.99 12.26
C TYR A 197 -2.81 -1.69 11.18
N ILE A 198 -2.20 -2.84 11.52
CA ILE A 198 -1.46 -3.65 10.53
C ILE A 198 -2.45 -4.16 9.49
N THR A 199 -3.56 -4.77 9.95
CA THR A 199 -4.53 -5.39 9.06
C THR A 199 -5.92 -4.76 9.15
N ALA A 200 -6.63 -4.80 8.00
CA ALA A 200 -8.07 -4.57 7.89
C ALA A 200 -8.66 -5.65 6.97
N ALA A 201 -8.81 -6.85 7.51
CA ALA A 201 -9.27 -8.00 6.76
C ALA A 201 -10.80 -7.98 6.52
N ARG A 202 -11.25 -8.53 5.36
CA ARG A 202 -12.63 -8.50 4.91
C ARG A 202 -13.01 -9.77 4.15
N GLU A 203 -13.16 -10.89 4.83
CA GLU A 203 -13.54 -12.16 4.18
C GLU A 203 -15.06 -12.38 4.05
N GLN A 204 -15.88 -11.42 4.43
CA GLN A 204 -17.33 -11.55 4.41
C GLN A 204 -17.86 -12.00 3.05
N GLY A 205 -18.54 -13.15 3.03
CA GLY A 205 -19.05 -13.76 1.80
C GLY A 205 -17.97 -14.32 0.86
N SER A 206 -16.72 -14.29 1.27
CA SER A 206 -15.60 -14.83 0.50
C SER A 206 -15.38 -16.32 0.80
N PRO A 207 -14.99 -17.13 -0.20
CA PRO A 207 -14.53 -18.49 0.03
C PRO A 207 -13.15 -18.56 0.72
N TYR A 208 -12.46 -17.42 0.86
CA TYR A 208 -11.09 -17.34 1.34
C TYR A 208 -10.96 -17.57 2.84
N THR A 209 -9.80 -18.07 3.24
CA THR A 209 -9.46 -18.40 4.63
C THR A 209 -8.80 -17.27 5.39
N GLY A 210 -8.40 -16.18 4.71
CA GLY A 210 -7.86 -14.96 5.31
C GLY A 210 -6.33 -14.87 5.28
N TYR A 211 -5.76 -14.13 6.22
CA TYR A 211 -4.34 -13.80 6.25
C TYR A 211 -3.59 -14.65 7.27
N LEU A 212 -2.47 -15.23 6.83
CA LEU A 212 -1.49 -15.89 7.69
C LEU A 212 -0.17 -15.11 7.67
N PHE A 213 0.24 -14.64 8.84
CA PHE A 213 1.57 -14.07 9.07
C PHE A 213 2.40 -15.11 9.83
N LYS A 214 3.42 -15.68 9.16
CA LYS A 214 4.27 -16.73 9.70
C LYS A 214 5.70 -16.24 9.80
N ASP A 215 6.32 -16.38 10.99
CA ASP A 215 7.72 -16.00 11.26
C ASP A 215 8.00 -14.51 10.92
N CYS A 216 7.00 -13.65 11.00
CA CYS A 216 7.10 -12.22 10.68
C CYS A 216 7.71 -11.41 11.82
N LYS A 217 8.12 -10.18 11.52
CA LYS A 217 8.64 -9.24 12.49
C LYS A 217 7.94 -7.88 12.38
N VAL A 218 7.41 -7.37 13.48
CA VAL A 218 6.90 -6.00 13.56
C VAL A 218 8.03 -5.06 13.94
N THR A 219 8.26 -4.05 13.12
CA THR A 219 9.33 -3.05 13.29
C THR A 219 8.79 -1.64 13.18
N ALA A 220 9.65 -0.66 13.31
CA ALA A 220 9.34 0.75 13.06
C ALA A 220 10.45 1.42 12.26
N ASN A 221 10.09 2.47 11.54
CA ASN A 221 11.05 3.37 10.92
C ASN A 221 12.00 3.93 11.99
N PRO A 222 13.32 3.82 11.83
CA PRO A 222 14.28 4.22 12.86
C PRO A 222 14.25 5.72 13.18
N ASP A 223 13.84 6.55 12.23
CA ASP A 223 13.86 8.01 12.35
C ASP A 223 12.61 8.59 13.03
N LEU A 224 11.64 7.74 13.42
CA LEU A 224 10.36 8.21 13.95
C LEU A 224 9.99 7.53 15.26
N THR A 225 9.45 8.32 16.18
CA THR A 225 8.84 7.78 17.40
C THR A 225 7.55 7.07 17.05
N VAL A 226 7.51 5.77 17.25
CA VAL A 226 6.32 4.95 17.03
C VAL A 226 5.60 4.75 18.34
N VAL A 227 4.31 5.05 18.35
CA VAL A 227 3.40 4.66 19.40
C VAL A 227 2.75 3.33 19.00
N ALA A 228 2.55 2.45 19.98
CA ALA A 228 1.97 1.13 19.75
C ALA A 228 0.67 1.18 18.94
N GLY A 229 0.57 0.34 17.94
CA GLY A 229 -0.64 0.15 17.13
C GLY A 229 -1.33 -1.17 17.46
N TYR A 230 -2.20 -1.60 16.59
CA TYR A 230 -2.96 -2.84 16.70
C TYR A 230 -2.52 -3.83 15.62
N LEU A 231 -2.65 -5.13 15.91
CA LEU A 231 -2.51 -6.18 14.91
C LEU A 231 -3.51 -6.01 13.77
N GLY A 232 -4.68 -5.46 14.08
CA GLY A 232 -5.66 -5.09 13.08
C GLY A 232 -6.98 -4.67 13.68
N ARG A 233 -7.89 -4.31 12.77
CA ARG A 233 -9.31 -4.10 13.03
C ARG A 233 -10.13 -4.83 11.97
N PRO A 234 -11.27 -5.46 12.31
CA PRO A 234 -12.08 -6.12 11.31
C PRO A 234 -12.75 -5.09 10.39
N TRP A 235 -12.55 -5.22 9.09
CA TRP A 235 -13.33 -4.46 8.12
C TRP A 235 -14.67 -5.13 7.80
N ALA A 236 -14.80 -6.43 8.07
CA ALA A 236 -16.04 -7.17 8.04
C ALA A 236 -16.13 -8.15 9.22
N GLN A 237 -17.36 -8.57 9.56
CA GLN A 237 -17.63 -9.41 10.73
C GLN A 237 -16.89 -10.76 10.74
N SER A 238 -16.60 -11.30 9.56
CA SER A 238 -15.90 -12.58 9.41
C SER A 238 -14.43 -12.44 9.04
N ALA A 239 -13.82 -11.31 9.39
CA ALA A 239 -12.38 -11.09 9.20
C ALA A 239 -11.56 -12.22 9.85
N LYS A 240 -10.58 -12.76 9.12
CA LYS A 240 -9.74 -13.88 9.55
C LYS A 240 -8.27 -13.51 9.41
N VAL A 241 -7.58 -13.43 10.53
CA VAL A 241 -6.14 -13.11 10.54
C VAL A 241 -5.46 -13.96 11.61
N LEU A 242 -4.36 -14.59 11.25
CA LEU A 242 -3.55 -15.39 12.16
C LEU A 242 -2.09 -14.95 12.11
N PHE A 243 -1.52 -14.67 13.27
CA PHE A 243 -0.09 -14.43 13.45
C PHE A 243 0.55 -15.65 14.15
N VAL A 244 1.61 -16.19 13.56
CA VAL A 244 2.36 -17.34 14.09
C VAL A 244 3.83 -16.96 14.17
N ASN A 245 4.45 -17.14 15.33
CA ASN A 245 5.87 -16.84 15.59
C ASN A 245 6.27 -15.40 15.22
N THR A 246 5.37 -14.46 15.37
CA THR A 246 5.65 -13.05 15.06
C THR A 246 6.43 -12.41 16.20
N THR A 247 7.55 -11.77 15.88
CA THR A 247 8.40 -11.07 16.85
C THR A 247 8.17 -9.55 16.78
N LEU A 248 8.38 -8.87 17.90
CA LEU A 248 8.30 -7.42 17.99
C LEU A 248 9.71 -6.85 18.17
N GLN A 249 10.06 -5.79 17.46
CA GLN A 249 11.36 -5.12 17.61
C GLN A 249 11.58 -4.63 19.05
N ASN A 250 10.52 -4.18 19.69
CA ASN A 250 10.49 -3.86 21.11
C ASN A 250 9.05 -4.00 21.66
N GLY A 251 8.89 -3.94 22.99
CA GLY A 251 7.60 -4.18 23.65
C GLY A 251 6.50 -3.15 23.36
N ASN A 252 6.82 -2.03 22.73
CA ASN A 252 5.87 -0.93 22.50
C ASN A 252 5.33 -0.90 21.06
N MET A 253 5.51 -1.97 20.29
CA MET A 253 5.05 -2.02 18.89
C MET A 253 3.55 -2.27 18.77
N ILE A 254 2.98 -3.06 19.67
CA ILE A 254 1.57 -3.45 19.68
C ILE A 254 0.97 -3.12 21.03
N THR A 255 -0.24 -2.59 21.04
CA THR A 255 -0.97 -2.29 22.28
C THR A 255 -1.28 -3.58 23.06
N PRO A 256 -1.45 -3.52 24.39
CA PRO A 256 -1.80 -4.71 25.18
C PRO A 256 -3.12 -5.38 24.73
N ALA A 257 -4.04 -4.62 24.15
CA ALA A 257 -5.30 -5.18 23.62
C ALA A 257 -5.09 -6.06 22.38
N GLY A 258 -3.98 -5.88 21.66
CA GLY A 258 -3.64 -6.60 20.43
C GLY A 258 -4.52 -6.24 19.25
N TRP A 259 -5.83 -6.35 19.39
CA TRP A 259 -6.83 -6.09 18.35
C TRP A 259 -7.71 -4.89 18.74
N TYR A 260 -8.12 -4.15 17.72
CA TYR A 260 -9.13 -3.11 17.87
C TYR A 260 -10.51 -3.70 17.58
N SER A 261 -11.45 -3.53 18.53
CA SER A 261 -12.84 -4.02 18.44
C SER A 261 -13.80 -2.86 18.24
#